data_08da74ce6c26175ca8b8053ed7bd91e5
#
_entry.id   08da74ce6c26175ca8b8053ed7bd91e5
#
_cell.length_a   1.000
_cell.length_b   1.000
_cell.length_c   1.000
_cell.angle_alpha   90.00
_cell.angle_beta   90.00
_cell.angle_gamma   90.00
#
_symmetry.space_group_name_H-M   'P 1'
#
loop_
_entity.id
_entity.type
_entity.pdbx_description
1 polymer ?
#
loop_
_entity_poly.entity_id
_entity_poly.type
_entity_poly.pdbx_seq_one_letter_code
_entity_poly.pdbx_strand_id
1 'polypeptide(L)'
;MRSKAERKNSSKRDTAFSLQPNTQDSDLSNHLTEIQEAIALRAYHLYEDRGCVDGNDLEDWFRAESEMLLPISFSIDEIDGRLIARAKVPLPIVDDLEVQVQDQRIIICDRGPICIEEPDRFILCRVFNAVELPEPIDWTTAEISFQDGILEIAAPKLSGGDYVAAA
;
A
#
# COMPACT_ATOMS: atom_id res chain seq x y z
N MET A 1 -26.92 10.73 45.26
CA MET A 1 -26.85 9.88 44.07
C MET A 1 -25.90 10.54 43.05
N ARG A 2 -24.71 9.98 42.92
CA ARG A 2 -23.66 10.53 42.03
C ARG A 2 -23.63 9.72 40.76
N SER A 3 -23.97 10.33 39.65
CA SER A 3 -23.85 9.76 38.32
C SER A 3 -22.38 9.79 37.88
N LYS A 4 -21.83 8.62 37.66
CA LYS A 4 -20.45 8.41 37.21
C LYS A 4 -20.45 8.47 35.67
N ALA A 5 -19.97 9.59 35.13
CA ALA A 5 -19.75 9.71 33.70
C ALA A 5 -18.58 8.80 33.31
N GLU A 6 -18.87 7.75 32.59
CA GLU A 6 -17.85 6.90 31.93
C GLU A 6 -17.19 7.69 30.81
N ARG A 7 -15.94 8.06 31.03
CA ARG A 7 -15.07 8.56 29.96
C ARG A 7 -14.75 7.39 29.07
N LYS A 8 -15.34 7.39 27.88
CA LYS A 8 -14.98 6.50 26.78
C LYS A 8 -13.56 6.83 26.36
N ASN A 9 -12.62 6.03 26.87
CA ASN A 9 -11.21 6.09 26.48
C ASN A 9 -11.10 5.59 25.04
N SER A 10 -11.00 6.52 24.09
CA SER A 10 -10.68 6.20 22.70
C SER A 10 -9.24 5.73 22.69
N SER A 11 -9.05 4.42 22.65
CA SER A 11 -7.76 3.78 22.49
C SER A 11 -7.19 4.22 21.14
N LYS A 12 -6.26 5.17 21.17
CA LYS A 12 -5.39 5.50 20.06
C LYS A 12 -4.52 4.27 19.84
N ARG A 13 -4.86 3.45 18.84
CA ARG A 13 -3.98 2.37 18.40
C ARG A 13 -2.84 3.08 17.67
N ASP A 14 -1.69 3.10 18.32
CA ASP A 14 -0.44 3.49 17.69
C ASP A 14 -0.07 2.36 16.70
N THR A 15 -0.55 2.46 15.48
CA THR A 15 -0.10 1.61 14.38
C THR A 15 1.34 2.02 14.10
N ALA A 16 2.27 1.14 14.41
CA ALA A 16 3.69 1.39 14.17
C ALA A 16 3.97 1.26 12.67
N PHE A 17 3.90 2.39 11.95
CA PHE A 17 4.39 2.44 10.59
C PHE A 17 5.93 2.40 10.62
N SER A 18 6.51 1.45 9.93
CA SER A 18 7.96 1.40 9.77
C SER A 18 8.35 2.34 8.65
N LEU A 19 8.89 3.51 8.99
CA LEU A 19 9.68 4.32 8.07
C LEU A 19 10.99 3.57 7.83
N GLN A 20 11.08 2.84 6.73
CA GLN A 20 12.32 2.17 6.36
C GLN A 20 12.98 2.97 5.26
N PRO A 21 14.18 3.55 5.53
CA PRO A 21 15.00 4.10 4.47
C PRO A 21 15.43 2.93 3.58
N ASN A 22 15.05 2.95 2.32
CA ASN A 22 15.58 2.11 1.25
C ASN A 22 16.18 0.77 1.74
N THR A 23 15.39 -0.01 2.49
CA THR A 23 15.82 -1.33 2.94
C THR A 23 15.54 -2.32 1.83
N GLN A 24 16.60 -2.55 1.07
CA GLN A 24 16.80 -3.67 0.16
C GLN A 24 15.65 -3.92 -0.82
N ASP A 25 15.87 -3.51 -2.04
CA ASP A 25 15.05 -3.85 -3.23
C ASP A 25 14.69 -5.36 -3.30
N SER A 26 15.42 -6.21 -2.58
CA SER A 26 15.20 -7.65 -2.54
C SER A 26 13.88 -8.06 -1.90
N ASP A 27 13.50 -7.48 -0.75
CA ASP A 27 12.27 -7.88 -0.05
C ASP A 27 11.04 -7.40 -0.79
N LEU A 28 11.07 -6.18 -1.32
CA LEU A 28 10.00 -5.65 -2.16
C LEU A 28 9.88 -6.43 -3.47
N SER A 29 11.01 -6.76 -4.11
CA SER A 29 11.03 -7.55 -5.34
C SER A 29 10.48 -8.95 -5.13
N ASN A 30 10.81 -9.60 -4.02
CA ASN A 30 10.26 -10.91 -3.66
C ASN A 30 8.75 -10.82 -3.46
N HIS A 31 8.28 -9.80 -2.72
CA HIS A 31 6.86 -9.60 -2.46
C HIS A 31 6.06 -9.31 -3.75
N LEU A 32 6.62 -8.51 -4.67
CA LEU A 32 6.04 -8.30 -5.98
C LEU A 32 5.94 -9.58 -6.80
N THR A 33 6.97 -10.42 -6.73
CA THR A 33 6.98 -11.73 -7.42
C THR A 33 5.87 -12.63 -6.88
N GLU A 34 5.72 -12.71 -5.55
CA GLU A 34 4.65 -13.47 -4.90
C GLU A 34 3.25 -13.00 -5.34
N ILE A 35 3.04 -11.69 -5.41
CA ILE A 35 1.77 -11.11 -5.89
C ILE A 35 1.53 -11.50 -7.35
N GLN A 36 2.54 -11.39 -8.21
CA GLN A 36 2.42 -11.74 -9.63
C GLN A 36 2.13 -13.22 -9.84
N GLU A 37 2.79 -14.11 -9.09
CA GLU A 37 2.53 -15.54 -9.12
C GLU A 37 1.10 -15.88 -8.67
N ALA A 38 0.60 -15.20 -7.64
CA ALA A 38 -0.76 -15.37 -7.17
C ALA A 38 -1.80 -14.89 -8.21
N ILE A 39 -1.56 -13.75 -8.87
CA ILE A 39 -2.40 -13.28 -9.96
C ILE A 39 -2.38 -14.26 -11.14
N ALA A 40 -1.20 -14.78 -11.51
CA ALA A 40 -1.08 -15.76 -12.58
C ALA A 40 -1.88 -17.03 -12.29
N LEU A 41 -1.81 -17.54 -11.06
CA LEU A 41 -2.58 -18.72 -10.64
C LEU A 41 -4.09 -18.44 -10.71
N ARG A 42 -4.53 -17.28 -10.25
CA ARG A 42 -5.94 -16.90 -10.32
C ARG A 42 -6.42 -16.74 -11.77
N ALA A 43 -5.61 -16.15 -12.64
CA ALA A 43 -5.90 -16.03 -14.07
C ALA A 43 -6.02 -17.42 -14.74
N TYR A 44 -5.15 -18.37 -14.34
CA TYR A 44 -5.23 -19.74 -14.83
C TYR A 44 -6.55 -20.42 -14.41
N HIS A 45 -7.00 -20.26 -13.18
CA HIS A 45 -8.30 -20.77 -12.75
C HIS A 45 -9.47 -20.14 -13.53
N LEU A 46 -9.42 -18.84 -13.83
CA LEU A 46 -10.42 -18.19 -14.68
C LEU A 46 -10.44 -18.78 -16.09
N TYR A 47 -9.27 -19.13 -16.65
CA TYR A 47 -9.17 -19.83 -17.91
C TYR A 47 -9.81 -21.24 -17.84
N GLU A 48 -9.56 -22.01 -16.78
CA GLU A 48 -10.17 -23.32 -16.56
C GLU A 48 -11.71 -23.23 -16.42
N ASP A 49 -12.21 -22.29 -15.61
CA ASP A 49 -13.62 -22.07 -15.35
C ASP A 49 -14.42 -21.78 -16.63
N ARG A 50 -13.82 -21.10 -17.60
CA ARG A 50 -14.45 -20.85 -18.91
C ARG A 50 -14.26 -21.95 -19.95
N GLY A 51 -13.73 -23.11 -19.54
CA GLY A 51 -13.59 -24.29 -20.38
C GLY A 51 -12.33 -24.32 -21.24
N CYS A 52 -11.23 -23.73 -20.78
CA CYS A 52 -9.92 -23.76 -21.44
C CYS A 52 -9.94 -23.23 -22.90
N VAL A 53 -10.69 -22.16 -23.14
CA VAL A 53 -10.75 -21.54 -24.47
C VAL A 53 -9.65 -20.47 -24.58
N ASP A 54 -8.75 -20.60 -25.56
CA ASP A 54 -7.64 -19.68 -25.80
C ASP A 54 -8.11 -18.30 -26.31
N GLY A 55 -7.24 -17.30 -26.16
CA GLY A 55 -7.39 -15.97 -26.74
C GLY A 55 -7.87 -14.87 -25.80
N ASN A 56 -8.12 -15.18 -24.50
CA ASN A 56 -8.54 -14.20 -23.51
C ASN A 56 -7.54 -14.10 -22.35
N ASP A 57 -6.28 -14.45 -22.57
CA ASP A 57 -5.27 -14.54 -21.50
C ASP A 57 -5.07 -13.20 -20.75
N LEU A 58 -5.08 -12.08 -21.49
CA LEU A 58 -4.99 -10.75 -20.89
C LEU A 58 -6.24 -10.36 -20.11
N GLU A 59 -7.42 -10.77 -20.58
CA GLU A 59 -8.69 -10.50 -19.87
C GLU A 59 -8.74 -11.28 -18.57
N ASP A 60 -8.32 -12.55 -18.56
CA ASP A 60 -8.22 -13.37 -17.37
C ASP A 60 -7.20 -12.77 -16.38
N TRP A 61 -6.05 -12.27 -16.88
CA TRP A 61 -5.05 -11.60 -16.07
C TRP A 61 -5.60 -10.33 -15.40
N PHE A 62 -6.17 -9.41 -16.17
CA PHE A 62 -6.72 -8.15 -15.63
C PHE A 62 -7.88 -8.39 -14.67
N ARG A 63 -8.67 -9.41 -14.94
CA ARG A 63 -9.74 -9.81 -14.03
C ARG A 63 -9.17 -10.35 -12.72
N ALA A 64 -8.19 -11.24 -12.78
CA ALA A 64 -7.49 -11.76 -11.61
C ALA A 64 -6.86 -10.64 -10.79
N GLU A 65 -6.14 -9.72 -11.43
CA GLU A 65 -5.56 -8.55 -10.79
C GLU A 65 -6.60 -7.69 -10.07
N SER A 66 -7.72 -7.39 -10.74
CA SER A 66 -8.81 -6.59 -10.14
C SER A 66 -9.54 -7.28 -9.01
N GLU A 67 -9.57 -8.61 -8.99
CA GLU A 67 -10.13 -9.41 -7.90
C GLU A 67 -9.18 -9.49 -6.70
N MET A 68 -7.87 -9.41 -6.92
CA MET A 68 -6.84 -9.63 -5.91
C MET A 68 -6.22 -8.34 -5.35
N LEU A 69 -6.19 -7.27 -6.13
CA LEU A 69 -5.62 -6.00 -5.70
C LEU A 69 -6.70 -4.99 -5.34
N LEU A 70 -6.57 -4.40 -4.14
CA LEU A 70 -7.40 -3.29 -3.71
C LEU A 70 -6.79 -1.98 -4.21
N PRO A 71 -7.50 -1.21 -5.04
CA PRO A 71 -7.02 0.09 -5.47
C PRO A 71 -6.98 1.08 -4.30
N ILE A 72 -5.87 1.79 -4.16
CA ILE A 72 -5.74 2.91 -3.24
C ILE A 72 -5.83 4.21 -4.04
N SER A 73 -6.70 5.11 -3.59
CA SER A 73 -6.76 6.46 -4.16
C SER A 73 -5.75 7.35 -3.45
N PHE A 74 -4.87 7.97 -4.23
CA PHE A 74 -3.90 8.95 -3.74
C PHE A 74 -4.27 10.36 -4.14
N SER A 75 -4.01 11.30 -3.24
CA SER A 75 -3.90 12.72 -3.57
C SER A 75 -2.56 13.26 -3.06
N ILE A 76 -1.94 14.14 -3.83
CA ILE A 76 -0.70 14.81 -3.46
C ILE A 76 -0.96 16.31 -3.52
N ASP A 77 -0.73 16.98 -2.41
CA ASP A 77 -0.86 18.42 -2.25
C ASP A 77 0.48 19.02 -1.84
N GLU A 78 0.72 20.28 -2.19
CA GLU A 78 1.85 21.06 -1.70
C GLU A 78 1.35 22.15 -0.76
N ILE A 79 1.86 22.16 0.47
CA ILE A 79 1.50 23.15 1.49
C ILE A 79 2.79 23.61 2.19
N ASP A 80 3.08 24.89 2.16
CA ASP A 80 4.21 25.51 2.85
C ASP A 80 5.57 24.84 2.56
N GLY A 81 5.80 24.45 1.30
CA GLY A 81 7.05 23.80 0.86
C GLY A 81 7.19 22.33 1.27
N ARG A 82 6.12 21.72 1.76
CA ARG A 82 6.01 20.28 2.04
C ARG A 82 5.10 19.62 1.03
N LEU A 83 5.45 18.41 0.60
CA LEU A 83 4.53 17.53 -0.08
C LEU A 83 3.73 16.71 0.94
N ILE A 84 2.43 16.69 0.75
CA ILE A 84 1.48 15.94 1.59
C ILE A 84 0.77 14.94 0.70
N ALA A 85 1.13 13.67 0.85
CA ALA A 85 0.47 12.57 0.16
C ALA A 85 -0.58 11.95 1.06
N ARG A 86 -1.82 11.82 0.57
CA ARG A 86 -2.92 11.18 1.29
C ARG A 86 -3.40 9.97 0.53
N ALA A 87 -3.53 8.85 1.23
CA ALA A 87 -4.03 7.60 0.68
C ALA A 87 -5.22 7.12 1.51
N LYS A 88 -6.32 6.75 0.84
CA LYS A 88 -7.44 6.10 1.52
C LYS A 88 -7.19 4.60 1.56
N VAL A 89 -6.92 4.07 2.76
CA VAL A 89 -6.60 2.65 3.00
C VAL A 89 -7.80 1.96 3.63
N PRO A 90 -8.21 0.77 3.13
CA PRO A 90 -9.26 -0.02 3.76
C PRO A 90 -8.88 -0.46 5.18
N LEU A 91 -9.75 -0.24 6.16
CA LEU A 91 -9.50 -0.49 7.58
C LEU A 91 -9.07 -1.91 7.96
N PRO A 92 -9.53 -3.00 7.31
CA PRO A 92 -9.12 -4.37 7.68
C PRO A 92 -7.64 -4.66 7.47
N ILE A 93 -6.92 -3.85 6.69
CA ILE A 93 -5.56 -4.12 6.22
C ILE A 93 -4.51 -3.30 7.00
N VAL A 94 -4.94 -2.41 7.88
CA VAL A 94 -4.06 -1.42 8.53
C VAL A 94 -2.99 -2.05 9.41
N ASP A 95 -3.28 -3.18 10.04
CA ASP A 95 -2.35 -3.84 10.97
C ASP A 95 -1.15 -4.49 10.25
N ASP A 96 -1.31 -4.82 8.95
CA ASP A 96 -0.28 -5.46 8.12
C ASP A 96 0.30 -4.50 7.06
N LEU A 97 -0.01 -3.20 7.16
CA LEU A 97 0.38 -2.23 6.16
C LEU A 97 1.83 -1.81 6.34
N GLU A 98 2.60 -1.90 5.28
CA GLU A 98 3.95 -1.35 5.18
C GLU A 98 3.96 -0.14 4.25
N VAL A 99 4.64 0.90 4.69
CA VAL A 99 4.83 2.13 3.93
C VAL A 99 6.31 2.40 3.78
N GLN A 100 6.78 2.45 2.55
CA GLN A 100 8.15 2.85 2.22
C GLN A 100 8.11 4.23 1.58
N VAL A 101 8.89 5.16 2.12
CA VAL A 101 9.03 6.51 1.60
C VAL A 101 10.44 6.68 1.09
N GLN A 102 10.57 7.03 -0.18
CA GLN A 102 11.82 7.32 -0.86
C GLN A 102 11.82 8.80 -1.29
N ASP A 103 12.93 9.27 -1.81
CA ASP A 103 13.07 10.66 -2.25
C ASP A 103 12.04 11.09 -3.31
N GLN A 104 11.69 10.21 -4.25
CA GLN A 104 10.73 10.49 -5.32
C GLN A 104 9.59 9.46 -5.43
N ARG A 105 9.46 8.55 -4.44
CA ARG A 105 8.44 7.49 -4.52
C ARG A 105 7.91 7.15 -3.14
N ILE A 106 6.61 6.88 -3.08
CA ILE A 106 5.95 6.27 -1.94
C ILE A 106 5.39 4.92 -2.37
N ILE A 107 5.71 3.87 -1.62
CA ILE A 107 5.21 2.52 -1.84
C ILE A 107 4.38 2.13 -0.62
N ILE A 108 3.17 1.66 -0.87
CA ILE A 108 2.27 1.11 0.15
C ILE A 108 1.98 -0.32 -0.23
N CYS A 109 2.28 -1.25 0.65
CA CYS A 109 1.96 -2.66 0.48
C CYS A 109 1.46 -3.27 1.78
N ASP A 110 0.74 -4.35 1.66
CA ASP A 110 0.28 -5.17 2.76
C ASP A 110 1.11 -6.45 2.80
N ARG A 111 1.64 -6.82 3.98
CA ARG A 111 2.46 -8.02 4.20
C ARG A 111 1.68 -9.21 4.75
N GLY A 112 0.36 -9.13 4.86
CA GLY A 112 -0.44 -10.24 5.30
C GLY A 112 -0.27 -11.50 4.40
N PRO A 113 -0.66 -12.69 4.82
CA PRO A 113 -0.51 -13.91 4.03
C PRO A 113 -1.34 -13.86 2.75
N ILE A 114 -0.77 -14.30 1.62
CA ILE A 114 -1.53 -14.53 0.41
C ILE A 114 -2.29 -15.85 0.63
N CYS A 115 -3.58 -15.79 0.90
CA CYS A 115 -4.41 -16.97 1.01
C CYS A 115 -5.22 -17.13 -0.27
N ILE A 116 -4.89 -18.16 -1.04
CA ILE A 116 -5.76 -18.69 -2.08
C ILE A 116 -6.26 -20.01 -1.51
N GLU A 117 -7.44 -20.02 -0.92
CA GLU A 117 -8.11 -21.26 -0.52
C GLU A 117 -9.15 -21.62 -1.57
N GLU A 118 -9.06 -22.83 -2.12
CA GLU A 118 -10.06 -23.47 -2.95
C GLU A 118 -10.79 -24.59 -2.20
N PRO A 119 -12.05 -24.90 -2.50
CA PRO A 119 -12.90 -24.54 -3.65
C PRO A 119 -13.99 -23.50 -3.37
N ASP A 120 -14.07 -22.93 -2.20
CA ASP A 120 -15.10 -21.96 -1.82
C ASP A 120 -14.57 -20.71 -1.11
N ARG A 121 -13.67 -19.96 -1.75
CA ARG A 121 -13.45 -18.53 -1.56
C ARG A 121 -12.86 -18.03 -0.25
N PHE A 122 -11.60 -17.71 -0.27
CA PHE A 122 -11.09 -16.45 0.30
C PHE A 122 -9.98 -15.91 -0.60
N ILE A 123 -10.33 -14.98 -1.47
CA ILE A 123 -9.34 -14.11 -2.12
C ILE A 123 -9.07 -13.01 -1.11
N LEU A 124 -7.93 -13.06 -0.43
CA LEU A 124 -7.46 -11.92 0.34
C LEU A 124 -6.94 -10.87 -0.65
N CYS A 125 -7.71 -9.79 -0.76
CA CYS A 125 -7.29 -8.66 -1.56
C CYS A 125 -6.05 -8.02 -0.95
N ARG A 126 -5.03 -7.84 -1.76
CA ARG A 126 -3.77 -7.19 -1.41
C ARG A 126 -3.81 -5.71 -1.72
N VAL A 127 -3.15 -4.94 -0.89
CA VAL A 127 -2.81 -3.57 -1.20
C VAL A 127 -1.39 -3.54 -1.74
N PHE A 128 -1.25 -3.07 -2.95
CA PHE A 128 0.03 -2.68 -3.52
C PHE A 128 -0.17 -1.41 -4.35
N ASN A 129 0.53 -0.36 -3.98
CA ASN A 129 0.52 0.86 -4.76
C ASN A 129 1.88 1.56 -4.66
N ALA A 130 2.40 2.00 -5.80
CA ALA A 130 3.61 2.80 -5.88
C ALA A 130 3.27 4.12 -6.58
N VAL A 131 3.54 5.24 -5.92
CA VAL A 131 3.24 6.57 -6.43
C VAL A 131 4.54 7.35 -6.59
N GLU A 132 4.78 7.85 -7.80
CA GLU A 132 5.87 8.79 -8.06
C GLU A 132 5.49 10.18 -7.57
N LEU A 133 6.40 10.83 -6.89
CA LEU A 133 6.22 12.19 -6.41
C LEU A 133 6.64 13.20 -7.50
N PRO A 134 5.94 14.32 -7.63
CA PRO A 134 6.27 15.34 -8.64
C PRO A 134 7.64 16.00 -8.41
N GLU A 135 8.11 16.01 -7.17
CA GLU A 135 9.39 16.57 -6.77
C GLU A 135 10.02 15.73 -5.65
N PRO A 136 11.37 15.73 -5.54
CA PRO A 136 12.04 14.98 -4.50
C PRO A 136 11.79 15.58 -3.11
N ILE A 137 11.68 14.69 -2.12
CA ILE A 137 11.43 15.04 -0.72
C ILE A 137 12.56 14.56 0.20
N ASP A 138 12.72 15.23 1.33
CA ASP A 138 13.52 14.70 2.43
C ASP A 138 12.72 13.64 3.20
N TRP A 139 12.83 12.38 2.76
CA TRP A 139 12.15 11.27 3.38
C TRP A 139 12.63 10.99 4.82
N THR A 140 13.86 11.46 5.20
CA THR A 140 14.43 11.24 6.54
C THR A 140 13.66 11.99 7.62
N THR A 141 12.97 13.07 7.24
CA THR A 141 12.14 13.89 8.12
C THR A 141 10.64 13.74 7.82
N ALA A 142 10.28 12.72 7.04
CA ALA A 142 8.88 12.45 6.72
C ALA A 142 8.09 12.07 7.98
N GLU A 143 6.91 12.64 8.08
CA GLU A 143 5.94 12.34 9.13
C GLU A 143 4.82 11.48 8.54
N ILE A 144 4.51 10.35 9.19
CA ILE A 144 3.41 9.48 8.78
C ILE A 144 2.35 9.49 9.88
N SER A 145 1.11 9.68 9.49
CA SER A 145 -0.04 9.57 10.36
C SER A 145 -1.15 8.74 9.71
N PHE A 146 -1.92 8.04 10.53
CA PHE A 146 -3.09 7.31 10.08
C PHE A 146 -4.28 7.64 10.96
N GLN A 147 -5.33 8.17 10.33
CA GLN A 147 -6.56 8.51 11.02
C GLN A 147 -7.78 8.30 10.12
N ASP A 148 -8.81 7.67 10.65
CA ASP A 148 -10.10 7.47 9.98
C ASP A 148 -10.01 6.81 8.58
N GLY A 149 -9.04 5.89 8.41
CA GLY A 149 -8.81 5.20 7.14
C GLY A 149 -7.99 6.01 6.13
N ILE A 150 -7.44 7.15 6.55
CA ILE A 150 -6.56 7.99 5.73
C ILE A 150 -5.14 7.89 6.26
N LEU A 151 -4.24 7.42 5.42
CA LEU A 151 -2.81 7.49 5.60
C LEU A 151 -2.33 8.83 5.04
N GLU A 152 -1.69 9.63 5.87
CA GLU A 152 -1.08 10.90 5.47
C GLU A 152 0.44 10.83 5.67
N ILE A 153 1.17 11.20 4.63
CA ILE A 153 2.64 11.27 4.61
C ILE A 153 3.01 12.69 4.24
N ALA A 154 3.71 13.38 5.14
CA ALA A 154 4.12 14.77 4.94
C ALA A 154 5.63 14.89 5.05
N ALA A 155 6.29 15.41 4.02
CA ALA A 155 7.74 15.62 4.00
C ALA A 155 8.12 16.94 3.33
N PRO A 156 9.20 17.61 3.78
CA PRO A 156 9.73 18.79 3.11
C PRO A 156 10.24 18.43 1.73
N LYS A 157 10.07 19.32 0.76
CA LYS A 157 10.71 19.21 -0.56
C LYS A 157 12.20 19.43 -0.42
N LEU A 158 13.01 18.63 -1.13
CA LEU A 158 14.43 18.92 -1.28
C LEU A 158 14.58 20.13 -2.21
N SER A 159 15.12 21.21 -1.65
CA SER A 159 15.48 22.38 -2.47
C SER A 159 16.62 21.98 -3.41
N GLY A 160 16.57 22.41 -4.67
CA GLY A 160 17.50 21.98 -5.74
C GLY A 160 19.01 22.21 -5.54
N GLY A 161 19.47 22.44 -4.29
CA GLY A 161 20.87 22.52 -3.88
C GLY A 161 21.37 21.35 -3.03
N ASP A 162 20.46 20.50 -2.52
CA ASP A 162 20.79 19.44 -1.55
C ASP A 162 20.80 18.02 -2.14
N TYR A 163 20.65 17.91 -3.46
CA TYR A 163 20.66 16.60 -4.12
C TYR A 163 22.11 16.08 -4.24
N VAL A 164 22.57 15.39 -3.22
CA VAL A 164 23.76 14.54 -3.32
C VAL A 164 23.27 13.15 -3.69
N ALA A 165 23.34 12.82 -4.97
CA ALA A 165 23.06 11.45 -5.42
C ALA A 165 24.01 10.51 -4.66
N ALA A 166 23.44 9.60 -3.87
CA ALA A 166 24.21 8.53 -3.26
C ALA A 166 24.72 7.61 -4.37
N ALA A 167 26.04 7.54 -4.49
CA ALA A 167 26.75 6.70 -5.45
C ALA A 167 26.79 5.24 -4.97
#